data_478ca579384e02d8a13d92afdf22edd8
#
_entry.id   478ca579384e02d8a13d92afdf22edd8
#
_cell.length_a   1.000
_cell.length_b   1.000
_cell.length_c   1.000
_cell.angle_alpha   90.00
_cell.angle_beta   90.00
_cell.angle_gamma   90.00
#
_symmetry.space_group_name_H-M   'P 1'
#
loop_
_entity.id
_entity.type
_entity.pdbx_description
1 polymer ?
#
loop_
_entity_poly.entity_id
_entity_poly.type
_entity_poly.pdbx_seq_one_letter_code
_entity_poly.pdbx_strand_id
1 'polypeptide(L)'
;GMAGATAPSPIAGAIVQAVAECLAGLIYVNAVKFGAPAIFGTWPFGLDLRTGAMTGGSGEQALLTSGCAQMHRFYDLPGGAAAGIADSKLPDMQAGWEQMCSNVMAGLAGLNMVYEAAGMHASLLGFCHESLIIGDDIIGQALRCVRGIEVNEETLALDQIADVTMNGPGHYLGTEQTLSRMQTDCVYPKMGDRTSPKEWAELDKPDLIAKATARKEKILAVRSQAQLGHKLDSVIRGKFNIHLDHE
;
A
#
# COMPACT_ATOMS: atom_id res chain seq x y z
N GLY A 1 -15.84 -0.83 -13.67
CA GLY A 1 -16.38 0.37 -14.36
C GLY A 1 -15.54 1.62 -14.12
N MET A 2 -15.54 2.55 -15.06
CA MET A 2 -14.86 3.85 -14.95
C MET A 2 -15.89 4.95 -14.76
N ALA A 3 -15.84 5.66 -13.66
CA ALA A 3 -16.78 6.72 -13.32
C ALA A 3 -16.77 7.84 -14.37
N GLY A 4 -17.90 8.09 -15.00
CA GLY A 4 -18.06 9.04 -16.10
C GLY A 4 -17.92 8.46 -17.51
N ALA A 5 -17.57 7.17 -17.63
CA ALA A 5 -17.50 6.48 -18.93
C ALA A 5 -18.32 5.18 -18.92
N THR A 6 -17.82 4.12 -18.30
CA THR A 6 -18.48 2.80 -18.22
C THR A 6 -19.23 2.58 -16.91
N ALA A 7 -19.20 3.55 -16.01
CA ALA A 7 -20.00 3.64 -14.81
C ALA A 7 -20.55 5.07 -14.65
N PRO A 8 -21.59 5.29 -13.82
CA PRO A 8 -22.10 6.64 -13.55
C PRO A 8 -21.01 7.58 -13.06
N SER A 9 -21.06 8.85 -13.51
CA SER A 9 -20.07 9.87 -13.07
C SER A 9 -20.13 10.16 -11.56
N PRO A 10 -21.29 10.23 -10.90
CA PRO A 10 -21.33 10.35 -9.44
C PRO A 10 -20.66 9.14 -8.76
N ILE A 11 -19.73 9.39 -7.83
CA ILE A 11 -18.98 8.37 -7.09
C ILE A 11 -19.90 7.32 -6.46
N ALA A 12 -20.98 7.74 -5.82
CA ALA A 12 -21.95 6.81 -5.24
C ALA A 12 -22.55 5.85 -6.27
N GLY A 13 -22.90 6.35 -7.45
CA GLY A 13 -23.43 5.52 -8.56
C GLY A 13 -22.39 4.52 -9.08
N ALA A 14 -21.12 4.93 -9.19
CA ALA A 14 -20.03 4.05 -9.58
C ALA A 14 -19.80 2.93 -8.54
N ILE A 15 -19.91 3.23 -7.24
CA ILE A 15 -19.84 2.23 -6.16
C ILE A 15 -21.01 1.25 -6.26
N VAL A 16 -22.24 1.73 -6.48
CA VAL A 16 -23.43 0.86 -6.63
C VAL A 16 -23.23 -0.12 -7.77
N GLN A 17 -22.75 0.34 -8.93
CA GLN A 17 -22.48 -0.53 -10.07
C GLN A 17 -21.38 -1.56 -9.76
N ALA A 18 -20.24 -1.13 -9.19
CA ALA A 18 -19.14 -2.03 -8.85
C ALA A 18 -19.57 -3.13 -7.87
N VAL A 19 -20.35 -2.77 -6.88
CA VAL A 19 -20.90 -3.71 -5.89
C VAL A 19 -21.89 -4.67 -6.54
N ALA A 20 -22.79 -4.18 -7.40
CA ALA A 20 -23.75 -5.01 -8.12
C ALA A 20 -23.05 -6.04 -9.04
N GLU A 21 -22.01 -5.64 -9.75
CA GLU A 21 -21.19 -6.53 -10.59
C GLU A 21 -20.53 -7.64 -9.77
N CYS A 22 -19.97 -7.28 -8.60
CA CYS A 22 -19.36 -8.27 -7.69
C CYS A 22 -20.40 -9.20 -7.06
N LEU A 23 -21.57 -8.72 -6.67
CA LEU A 23 -22.68 -9.55 -6.15
C LEU A 23 -23.17 -10.52 -7.23
N ALA A 24 -23.29 -10.08 -8.49
CA ALA A 24 -23.64 -10.98 -9.60
C ALA A 24 -22.59 -12.08 -9.78
N GLY A 25 -21.30 -11.74 -9.72
CA GLY A 25 -20.21 -12.71 -9.76
C GLY A 25 -20.26 -13.71 -8.59
N LEU A 26 -20.53 -13.24 -7.38
CA LEU A 26 -20.66 -14.09 -6.19
C LEU A 26 -21.83 -15.07 -6.31
N ILE A 27 -22.98 -14.61 -6.80
CA ILE A 27 -24.15 -15.46 -7.07
C ILE A 27 -23.78 -16.53 -8.11
N TYR A 28 -23.13 -16.16 -9.20
CA TYR A 28 -22.71 -17.08 -10.23
C TYR A 28 -21.74 -18.15 -9.70
N VAL A 29 -20.72 -17.75 -8.95
CA VAL A 29 -19.75 -18.69 -8.36
C VAL A 29 -20.45 -19.69 -7.42
N ASN A 30 -21.38 -19.21 -6.58
CA ASN A 30 -22.14 -20.09 -5.70
C ASN A 30 -23.14 -20.99 -6.42
N ALA A 31 -23.66 -20.58 -7.57
CA ALA A 31 -24.48 -21.42 -8.42
C ALA A 31 -23.67 -22.57 -9.06
N VAL A 32 -22.39 -22.32 -9.40
CA VAL A 32 -21.49 -23.36 -9.93
C VAL A 32 -20.98 -24.27 -8.82
N LYS A 33 -20.59 -23.72 -7.69
CA LYS A 33 -20.12 -24.46 -6.52
C LYS A 33 -20.52 -23.73 -5.24
N PHE A 34 -21.54 -24.25 -4.58
CA PHE A 34 -22.01 -23.68 -3.32
C PHE A 34 -20.92 -23.63 -2.25
N GLY A 35 -20.77 -22.47 -1.60
CA GLY A 35 -19.78 -22.25 -0.55
C GLY A 35 -18.32 -22.18 -1.06
N ALA A 36 -18.09 -21.94 -2.35
CA ALA A 36 -16.73 -21.73 -2.86
C ALA A 36 -16.11 -20.47 -2.22
N PRO A 37 -14.85 -20.55 -1.76
CA PRO A 37 -14.14 -19.36 -1.24
C PRO A 37 -14.08 -18.27 -2.30
N ALA A 38 -14.41 -17.04 -1.92
CA ALA A 38 -14.37 -15.88 -2.80
C ALA A 38 -13.90 -14.63 -2.04
N ILE A 39 -13.14 -13.78 -2.71
CA ILE A 39 -12.82 -12.42 -2.26
C ILE A 39 -13.71 -11.47 -3.05
N PHE A 40 -14.38 -10.56 -2.35
CA PHE A 40 -15.25 -9.55 -2.94
C PHE A 40 -14.39 -8.41 -3.50
N GLY A 41 -13.88 -8.58 -4.72
CA GLY A 41 -12.94 -7.68 -5.36
C GLY A 41 -13.64 -6.63 -6.21
N THR A 42 -13.80 -5.41 -5.71
CA THR A 42 -14.35 -4.27 -6.46
C THR A 42 -13.24 -3.52 -7.19
N TRP A 43 -13.49 -3.18 -8.46
CA TRP A 43 -12.53 -2.47 -9.32
C TRP A 43 -13.13 -1.25 -10.02
N PRO A 44 -13.77 -0.30 -9.30
CA PRO A 44 -14.14 0.97 -9.91
C PRO A 44 -12.91 1.86 -10.05
N PHE A 45 -12.85 2.62 -11.14
CA PHE A 45 -11.81 3.62 -11.38
C PHE A 45 -12.40 5.00 -11.67
N GLY A 46 -11.62 6.03 -11.37
CA GLY A 46 -11.90 7.40 -11.80
C GLY A 46 -11.53 7.63 -13.26
N LEU A 47 -12.07 8.68 -13.83
CA LEU A 47 -11.72 9.19 -15.15
C LEU A 47 -11.50 10.70 -15.07
N ASP A 48 -10.43 11.22 -15.63
CA ASP A 48 -10.32 12.65 -15.89
C ASP A 48 -11.23 12.99 -17.09
N LEU A 49 -12.36 13.59 -16.81
CA LEU A 49 -13.38 13.90 -17.84
C LEU A 49 -12.93 14.95 -18.86
N ARG A 50 -11.83 15.67 -18.59
CA ARG A 50 -11.25 16.65 -19.52
C ARG A 50 -10.40 15.97 -20.60
N THR A 51 -9.71 14.89 -20.25
CA THR A 51 -8.75 14.19 -21.10
C THR A 51 -9.24 12.81 -21.54
N GLY A 52 -10.20 12.24 -20.83
CA GLY A 52 -10.64 10.85 -21.01
C GLY A 52 -9.65 9.81 -20.46
N ALA A 53 -8.61 10.23 -19.73
CA ALA A 53 -7.64 9.31 -19.15
C ALA A 53 -8.14 8.69 -17.84
N MET A 54 -7.89 7.41 -17.65
CA MET A 54 -8.11 6.75 -16.38
C MET A 54 -7.22 7.38 -15.30
N THR A 55 -7.77 7.56 -14.10
CA THR A 55 -7.04 8.05 -12.92
C THR A 55 -6.99 6.98 -11.84
N GLY A 56 -5.80 6.49 -11.52
CA GLY A 56 -5.58 5.57 -10.42
C GLY A 56 -5.09 6.25 -9.14
N GLY A 57 -4.48 7.44 -9.28
CA GLY A 57 -3.88 8.21 -8.18
C GLY A 57 -4.74 9.36 -7.65
N SER A 58 -5.95 9.56 -8.18
CA SER A 58 -6.79 10.70 -7.80
C SER A 58 -7.47 10.54 -6.43
N GLY A 59 -7.89 11.65 -5.82
CA GLY A 59 -8.68 11.65 -4.59
C GLY A 59 -10.03 10.96 -4.77
N GLU A 60 -10.64 11.07 -5.94
CA GLU A 60 -11.87 10.38 -6.31
C GLU A 60 -11.67 8.86 -6.32
N GLN A 61 -10.51 8.40 -6.80
CA GLN A 61 -10.15 6.98 -6.74
C GLN A 61 -10.02 6.48 -5.31
N ALA A 62 -9.38 7.25 -4.44
CA ALA A 62 -9.27 6.91 -3.03
C ALA A 62 -10.66 6.84 -2.33
N LEU A 63 -11.59 7.72 -2.70
CA LEU A 63 -12.98 7.68 -2.23
C LEU A 63 -13.75 6.47 -2.78
N LEU A 64 -13.60 6.14 -4.06
CA LEU A 64 -14.19 4.93 -4.65
C LEU A 64 -13.75 3.67 -3.91
N THR A 65 -12.46 3.52 -3.69
CA THR A 65 -11.87 2.39 -2.94
C THR A 65 -12.41 2.33 -1.52
N SER A 66 -12.45 3.46 -0.81
CA SER A 66 -12.93 3.52 0.58
C SER A 66 -14.42 3.22 0.69
N GLY A 67 -15.24 3.74 -0.24
CA GLY A 67 -16.67 3.45 -0.28
C GLY A 67 -16.95 1.97 -0.58
N CYS A 68 -16.19 1.36 -1.48
CA CYS A 68 -16.26 -0.07 -1.71
C CYS A 68 -15.88 -0.88 -0.46
N ALA A 69 -14.84 -0.48 0.27
CA ALA A 69 -14.45 -1.13 1.53
C ALA A 69 -15.57 -1.09 2.57
N GLN A 70 -16.32 0.03 2.67
CA GLN A 70 -17.50 0.12 3.53
C GLN A 70 -18.59 -0.88 3.12
N MET A 71 -18.82 -1.06 1.82
CA MET A 71 -19.78 -2.03 1.30
C MET A 71 -19.35 -3.48 1.55
N HIS A 72 -18.06 -3.78 1.44
CA HIS A 72 -17.54 -5.10 1.81
C HIS A 72 -17.85 -5.44 3.27
N ARG A 73 -17.63 -4.50 4.16
CA ARG A 73 -17.95 -4.65 5.59
C ARG A 73 -19.46 -4.76 5.86
N PHE A 74 -20.27 -4.01 5.11
CA PHE A 74 -21.74 -4.09 5.23
C PHE A 74 -22.27 -5.49 4.89
N TYR A 75 -21.67 -6.16 3.89
CA TYR A 75 -22.02 -7.53 3.51
C TYR A 75 -21.27 -8.60 4.30
N ASP A 76 -20.40 -8.22 5.22
CA ASP A 76 -19.52 -9.14 5.98
C ASP A 76 -18.70 -10.06 5.06
N LEU A 77 -18.15 -9.50 3.98
CA LEU A 77 -17.36 -10.21 2.99
C LEU A 77 -15.90 -9.73 3.00
N PRO A 78 -14.93 -10.64 2.85
CA PRO A 78 -13.54 -10.22 2.69
C PRO A 78 -13.39 -9.46 1.38
N GLY A 79 -12.94 -8.21 1.47
CA GLY A 79 -12.92 -7.27 0.36
C GLY A 79 -11.52 -6.92 -0.13
N GLY A 80 -11.39 -6.77 -1.44
CA GLY A 80 -10.19 -6.27 -2.12
C GLY A 80 -10.50 -5.12 -3.08
N ALA A 81 -9.59 -4.18 -3.19
CA ALA A 81 -9.64 -3.09 -4.16
C ALA A 81 -8.23 -2.55 -4.47
N ALA A 82 -8.11 -1.77 -5.54
CA ALA A 82 -6.84 -1.16 -5.92
C ALA A 82 -6.53 0.09 -5.09
N ALA A 83 -5.27 0.25 -4.69
CA ALA A 83 -4.72 1.49 -4.15
C ALA A 83 -3.21 1.54 -4.41
N GLY A 84 -2.54 2.65 -4.08
CA GLY A 84 -1.10 2.78 -4.30
C GLY A 84 -0.69 3.00 -5.76
N ILE A 85 -1.63 3.26 -6.63
CA ILE A 85 -1.39 3.56 -8.05
C ILE A 85 -1.08 5.04 -8.19
N ALA A 86 -0.09 5.37 -9.03
CA ALA A 86 0.20 6.75 -9.42
C ALA A 86 -0.24 7.04 -10.86
N ASP A 87 -0.81 8.21 -11.09
CA ASP A 87 -1.04 8.75 -12.44
C ASP A 87 0.25 9.35 -13.02
N SER A 88 1.18 9.74 -12.17
CA SER A 88 2.52 10.15 -12.59
C SER A 88 3.22 9.06 -13.42
N LYS A 89 4.03 9.49 -14.38
CA LYS A 89 4.84 8.63 -15.26
C LYS A 89 6.25 8.44 -14.72
N LEU A 90 6.58 9.12 -13.63
CA LEU A 90 7.91 9.12 -13.00
C LEU A 90 7.79 8.84 -11.49
N PRO A 91 8.83 8.29 -10.84
CA PRO A 91 8.90 8.17 -9.39
C PRO A 91 9.22 9.54 -8.76
N ASP A 92 8.29 10.47 -8.86
CA ASP A 92 8.41 11.86 -8.44
C ASP A 92 7.50 12.20 -7.25
N MET A 93 7.43 13.49 -6.91
CA MET A 93 6.60 13.96 -5.81
C MET A 93 5.12 13.65 -6.07
N GLN A 94 4.65 13.72 -7.32
CA GLN A 94 3.27 13.39 -7.68
C GLN A 94 2.98 11.92 -7.33
N ALA A 95 3.84 11.00 -7.74
CA ALA A 95 3.69 9.59 -7.42
C ALA A 95 3.65 9.35 -5.90
N GLY A 96 4.49 10.07 -5.13
CA GLY A 96 4.54 9.94 -3.68
C GLY A 96 3.21 10.27 -3.00
N TRP A 97 2.58 11.41 -3.32
CA TRP A 97 1.32 11.77 -2.66
C TRP A 97 0.14 10.91 -3.12
N GLU A 98 0.08 10.53 -4.42
CA GLU A 98 -0.97 9.68 -4.96
C GLU A 98 -0.96 8.31 -4.30
N GLN A 99 0.21 7.68 -4.23
CA GLN A 99 0.40 6.36 -3.60
C GLN A 99 0.12 6.40 -2.10
N MET A 100 0.61 7.42 -1.39
CA MET A 100 0.38 7.55 0.05
C MET A 100 -1.08 7.78 0.39
N CYS A 101 -1.75 8.71 -0.31
CA CYS A 101 -3.14 9.05 -0.07
C CYS A 101 -4.05 7.82 -0.21
N SER A 102 -3.96 7.12 -1.33
CA SER A 102 -4.81 5.97 -1.62
C SER A 102 -4.55 4.78 -0.68
N ASN A 103 -3.28 4.49 -0.34
CA ASN A 103 -2.94 3.42 0.61
C ASN A 103 -3.48 3.71 2.03
N VAL A 104 -3.33 4.94 2.53
CA VAL A 104 -3.86 5.33 3.85
C VAL A 104 -5.38 5.22 3.87
N MET A 105 -6.05 5.73 2.85
CA MET A 105 -7.50 5.69 2.74
C MET A 105 -8.03 4.24 2.69
N ALA A 106 -7.42 3.39 1.88
CA ALA A 106 -7.77 1.97 1.78
C ALA A 106 -7.60 1.25 3.13
N GLY A 107 -6.49 1.49 3.80
CA GLY A 107 -6.20 0.87 5.10
C GLY A 107 -7.16 1.34 6.20
N LEU A 108 -7.42 2.65 6.33
CA LEU A 108 -8.35 3.22 7.30
C LEU A 108 -9.80 2.80 7.03
N ALA A 109 -10.18 2.59 5.77
CA ALA A 109 -11.49 2.05 5.42
C ALA A 109 -11.65 0.56 5.79
N GLY A 110 -10.56 -0.12 6.17
CA GLY A 110 -10.58 -1.52 6.61
C GLY A 110 -10.59 -2.54 5.47
N LEU A 111 -9.98 -2.23 4.34
CA LEU A 111 -9.84 -3.16 3.23
C LEU A 111 -8.94 -4.33 3.63
N ASN A 112 -9.34 -5.55 3.30
CA ASN A 112 -8.59 -6.76 3.66
C ASN A 112 -7.43 -7.04 2.72
N MET A 113 -7.56 -6.66 1.43
CA MET A 113 -6.54 -6.85 0.41
C MET A 113 -6.45 -5.61 -0.46
N VAL A 114 -5.24 -5.09 -0.61
CA VAL A 114 -4.94 -3.96 -1.50
C VAL A 114 -4.14 -4.48 -2.68
N TYR A 115 -4.69 -4.32 -3.89
CA TYR A 115 -4.01 -4.64 -5.13
C TYR A 115 -3.15 -3.44 -5.57
N GLU A 116 -2.02 -3.70 -6.22
CA GLU A 116 -1.10 -2.70 -6.78
C GLU A 116 -0.58 -1.65 -5.76
N ALA A 117 -0.46 -2.03 -4.49
CA ALA A 117 -0.10 -1.14 -3.41
C ALA A 117 1.23 -0.38 -3.58
N ALA A 118 2.11 -0.83 -4.48
CA ALA A 118 3.40 -0.19 -4.77
C ALA A 118 3.88 -0.44 -6.20
N GLY A 119 4.68 0.49 -6.73
CA GLY A 119 5.39 0.33 -8.00
C GLY A 119 4.61 0.70 -9.27
N MET A 120 3.30 0.89 -9.19
CA MET A 120 2.47 1.16 -10.36
C MET A 120 2.40 2.65 -10.69
N HIS A 121 2.60 2.95 -11.98
CA HIS A 121 2.61 4.29 -12.56
C HIS A 121 1.71 4.39 -13.79
N ALA A 122 1.51 5.61 -14.29
CA ALA A 122 0.74 5.89 -15.49
C ALA A 122 -0.63 5.20 -15.47
N SER A 123 -1.31 5.22 -14.32
CA SER A 123 -2.63 4.62 -14.12
C SER A 123 -2.67 3.15 -14.58
N LEU A 124 -1.76 2.30 -14.06
CA LEU A 124 -1.55 0.88 -14.38
C LEU A 124 -0.81 0.56 -15.68
N LEU A 125 -0.42 1.55 -16.48
CA LEU A 125 0.28 1.32 -17.75
C LEU A 125 1.81 1.23 -17.60
N GLY A 126 2.35 1.54 -16.42
CA GLY A 126 3.78 1.52 -16.15
C GLY A 126 4.10 0.88 -14.80
N PHE A 127 5.33 0.38 -14.68
CA PHE A 127 5.88 -0.17 -13.45
C PHE A 127 7.32 0.31 -13.25
N CYS A 128 7.67 0.61 -12.01
CA CYS A 128 9.01 1.08 -11.65
C CYS A 128 9.53 0.32 -10.43
N HIS A 129 10.68 -0.34 -10.56
CA HIS A 129 11.29 -1.07 -9.44
C HIS A 129 11.71 -0.16 -8.28
N GLU A 130 12.19 1.04 -8.58
CA GLU A 130 12.54 2.04 -7.58
C GLU A 130 11.31 2.44 -6.76
N SER A 131 10.17 2.67 -7.43
CA SER A 131 8.90 2.95 -6.76
C SER A 131 8.37 1.76 -5.96
N LEU A 132 8.62 0.53 -6.38
CA LEU A 132 8.28 -0.65 -5.58
C LEU A 132 9.04 -0.66 -4.26
N ILE A 133 10.33 -0.33 -4.29
CA ILE A 133 11.20 -0.28 -3.10
C ILE A 133 10.80 0.88 -2.18
N ILE A 134 10.51 2.06 -2.75
CA ILE A 134 10.02 3.23 -1.99
C ILE A 134 8.63 2.95 -1.43
N GLY A 135 7.81 2.24 -2.19
CA GLY A 135 6.47 1.83 -1.80
C GLY A 135 6.41 1.00 -0.51
N ASP A 136 7.46 0.22 -0.20
CA ASP A 136 7.57 -0.49 1.09
C ASP A 136 7.57 0.50 2.27
N ASP A 137 8.32 1.61 2.16
CA ASP A 137 8.29 2.68 3.17
C ASP A 137 6.93 3.39 3.22
N ILE A 138 6.31 3.67 2.06
CA ILE A 138 4.97 4.28 1.97
C ILE A 138 3.95 3.41 2.68
N ILE A 139 3.93 2.11 2.40
CA ILE A 139 3.02 1.14 3.02
C ILE A 139 3.31 1.04 4.52
N GLY A 140 4.57 1.04 4.93
CA GLY A 140 4.95 1.08 6.34
C GLY A 140 4.36 2.27 7.10
N GLN A 141 4.38 3.47 6.49
CA GLN A 141 3.76 4.67 7.06
C GLN A 141 2.22 4.55 7.07
N ALA A 142 1.62 4.05 5.99
CA ALA A 142 0.18 3.83 5.91
C ALA A 142 -0.30 2.85 7.00
N LEU A 143 0.39 1.73 7.19
CA LEU A 143 0.09 0.75 8.24
C LEU A 143 0.27 1.33 9.64
N ARG A 144 1.24 2.23 9.84
CA ARG A 144 1.36 2.96 11.11
C ARG A 144 0.14 3.82 11.41
N CYS A 145 -0.40 4.51 10.39
CA CYS A 145 -1.65 5.27 10.53
C CYS A 145 -2.84 4.35 10.84
N VAL A 146 -2.95 3.23 10.17
CA VAL A 146 -4.03 2.24 10.36
C VAL A 146 -4.01 1.65 11.77
N ARG A 147 -2.82 1.40 12.33
CA ARG A 147 -2.67 0.93 13.71
C ARG A 147 -3.28 1.89 14.73
N GLY A 148 -3.34 3.20 14.41
CA GLY A 148 -3.94 4.21 15.25
C GLY A 148 -3.14 4.55 16.50
N ILE A 149 -3.84 5.04 17.53
CA ILE A 149 -3.28 5.44 18.82
C ILE A 149 -3.87 4.53 19.90
N GLU A 150 -3.02 3.82 20.59
CA GLU A 150 -3.39 3.06 21.78
C GLU A 150 -3.61 4.04 22.96
N VAL A 151 -4.76 3.97 23.60
CA VAL A 151 -5.10 4.82 24.75
C VAL A 151 -5.41 3.96 25.96
N ASN A 152 -4.51 3.98 26.93
CA ASN A 152 -4.65 3.33 28.24
C ASN A 152 -3.83 4.10 29.29
N GLU A 153 -3.84 3.66 30.55
CA GLU A 153 -3.12 4.35 31.64
C GLU A 153 -1.61 4.45 31.37
N GLU A 154 -1.00 3.41 30.83
CA GLU A 154 0.43 3.39 30.51
C GLU A 154 0.76 4.38 29.36
N THR A 155 -0.06 4.40 28.30
CA THR A 155 0.20 5.27 27.14
C THR A 155 -0.16 6.72 27.37
N LEU A 156 -1.05 7.03 28.34
CA LEU A 156 -1.32 8.39 28.80
C LEU A 156 -0.12 8.97 29.58
N ALA A 157 0.68 8.12 30.22
CA ALA A 157 1.95 8.45 30.86
C ALA A 157 1.89 9.61 31.87
N LEU A 158 0.78 9.76 32.62
CA LEU A 158 0.56 10.91 33.50
C LEU A 158 1.61 11.02 34.60
N ASP A 159 1.99 9.89 35.23
CA ASP A 159 3.01 9.85 36.26
C ASP A 159 4.38 10.27 35.71
N GLN A 160 4.73 9.78 34.52
CA GLN A 160 5.98 10.17 33.86
C GLN A 160 6.00 11.67 33.47
N ILE A 161 4.86 12.21 33.03
CA ILE A 161 4.74 13.64 32.77
C ILE A 161 5.01 14.45 34.05
N ALA A 162 4.41 14.05 35.17
CA ALA A 162 4.63 14.70 36.47
C ALA A 162 6.11 14.60 36.90
N ASP A 163 6.71 13.43 36.84
CA ASP A 163 8.09 13.23 37.23
C ASP A 163 9.08 14.03 36.39
N VAL A 164 8.94 14.01 35.07
CA VAL A 164 9.85 14.73 34.16
C VAL A 164 9.71 16.24 34.31
N THR A 165 8.47 16.74 34.48
CA THR A 165 8.22 18.18 34.51
C THR A 165 8.46 18.82 35.87
N MET A 166 8.19 18.08 36.98
CA MET A 166 8.30 18.64 38.33
C MET A 166 9.64 18.31 39.01
N ASN A 167 10.19 17.12 38.77
CA ASN A 167 11.37 16.62 39.48
C ASN A 167 12.54 16.24 38.54
N GLY A 168 12.30 16.21 37.24
CA GLY A 168 13.25 15.70 36.25
C GLY A 168 13.94 16.77 35.42
N PRO A 169 14.63 16.35 34.36
CA PRO A 169 15.42 17.21 33.49
C PRO A 169 14.59 18.05 32.49
N GLY A 170 13.27 17.96 32.50
CA GLY A 170 12.38 18.65 31.56
C GLY A 170 12.36 18.07 30.13
N HIS A 171 12.89 16.86 29.93
CA HIS A 171 12.83 16.14 28.66
C HIS A 171 12.72 14.63 28.87
N TYR A 172 12.14 13.92 27.90
CA TYR A 172 11.86 12.48 27.99
C TYR A 172 12.96 11.59 27.35
N LEU A 173 14.01 12.21 26.79
CA LEU A 173 15.13 11.47 26.21
C LEU A 173 15.83 10.61 27.26
N GLY A 174 15.97 9.31 26.98
CA GLY A 174 16.62 8.38 27.89
C GLY A 174 15.71 7.81 29.01
N THR A 175 14.45 8.20 29.08
CA THR A 175 13.50 7.52 29.99
C THR A 175 13.25 6.08 29.51
N GLU A 176 13.00 5.18 30.44
CA GLU A 176 12.73 3.78 30.15
C GLU A 176 11.55 3.60 29.19
N GLN A 177 10.48 4.38 29.37
CA GLN A 177 9.33 4.36 28.48
C GLN A 177 9.70 4.81 27.04
N THR A 178 10.49 5.87 26.88
CA THR A 178 10.95 6.29 25.54
C THR A 178 11.77 5.19 24.87
N LEU A 179 12.70 4.57 25.60
CA LEU A 179 13.56 3.51 25.08
C LEU A 179 12.77 2.23 24.71
N SER A 180 11.81 1.84 25.54
CA SER A 180 10.97 0.66 25.27
C SER A 180 10.02 0.89 24.09
N ARG A 181 9.49 2.12 23.94
CA ARG A 181 8.50 2.46 22.91
C ARG A 181 9.10 2.86 21.56
N MET A 182 10.38 3.24 21.50
CA MET A 182 10.99 3.73 20.27
C MET A 182 10.93 2.71 19.12
N GLN A 183 10.95 1.41 19.40
CA GLN A 183 10.90 0.36 18.37
C GLN A 183 9.47 -0.07 18.00
N THR A 184 8.52 0.12 18.90
CA THR A 184 7.13 -0.30 18.69
C THR A 184 6.24 0.81 18.15
N ASP A 185 6.45 2.06 18.58
CA ASP A 185 5.57 3.17 18.26
C ASP A 185 6.02 3.97 17.04
N CYS A 186 7.30 3.87 16.68
CA CYS A 186 7.88 4.58 15.56
C CYS A 186 8.09 3.67 14.35
N VAL A 187 7.92 4.23 13.16
CA VAL A 187 8.32 3.60 11.90
C VAL A 187 9.63 4.24 11.44
N TYR A 188 10.61 3.41 11.16
CA TYR A 188 11.92 3.83 10.63
C TYR A 188 11.98 3.48 9.14
N PRO A 189 11.88 4.47 8.24
CA PRO A 189 11.93 4.21 6.80
C PRO A 189 13.31 3.70 6.41
N LYS A 190 13.35 2.77 5.45
CA LYS A 190 14.60 2.21 4.92
C LYS A 190 15.20 3.09 3.82
N MET A 191 14.33 3.73 3.04
CA MET A 191 14.70 4.60 1.92
C MET A 191 14.60 6.08 2.30
N GLY A 192 13.51 6.45 3.00
CA GLY A 192 13.27 7.81 3.45
C GLY A 192 14.38 8.32 4.37
N ASP A 193 14.74 9.58 4.22
CA ASP A 193 15.76 10.24 5.04
C ASP A 193 15.15 10.91 6.28
N ARG A 194 15.78 10.73 7.43
CA ARG A 194 15.46 11.37 8.71
C ARG A 194 16.72 11.89 9.42
N THR A 195 17.84 12.02 8.71
CA THR A 195 19.06 12.61 9.24
C THR A 195 18.89 14.12 9.43
N SER A 196 19.71 14.72 10.27
CA SER A 196 19.75 16.19 10.37
C SER A 196 20.29 16.80 9.06
N PRO A 197 19.96 18.06 8.76
CA PRO A 197 20.50 18.73 7.57
C PRO A 197 22.03 18.70 7.47
N LYS A 198 22.71 18.73 8.62
CA LYS A 198 24.17 18.66 8.69
C LYS A 198 24.67 17.27 8.29
N GLU A 199 24.14 16.23 8.91
CA GLU A 199 24.49 14.83 8.59
C GLU A 199 24.17 14.50 7.14
N TRP A 200 23.01 14.95 6.63
CA TRP A 200 22.64 14.77 5.24
C TRP A 200 23.64 15.41 4.27
N ALA A 201 24.15 16.60 4.62
CA ALA A 201 25.19 17.25 3.82
C ALA A 201 26.53 16.50 3.86
N GLU A 202 26.90 15.93 5.01
CA GLU A 202 28.08 15.11 5.20
C GLU A 202 28.01 13.75 4.47
N LEU A 203 26.80 13.26 4.19
CA LEU A 203 26.53 12.05 3.41
C LEU A 203 26.40 12.30 1.90
N ASP A 204 26.96 13.37 1.36
CA ASP A 204 26.87 13.77 -0.05
C ASP A 204 25.44 13.96 -0.58
N LYS A 205 24.54 14.36 0.30
CA LYS A 205 23.13 14.72 -0.03
C LYS A 205 22.39 13.62 -0.83
N PRO A 206 22.30 12.41 -0.31
CA PRO A 206 21.68 11.30 -1.03
C PRO A 206 20.23 11.59 -1.34
N ASP A 207 19.84 11.46 -2.61
CA ASP A 207 18.44 11.52 -3.00
C ASP A 207 17.76 10.14 -2.88
N LEU A 208 16.44 10.17 -2.77
CA LEU A 208 15.63 8.98 -2.56
C LEU A 208 15.70 7.98 -3.72
N ILE A 209 15.71 8.49 -4.96
CA ILE A 209 15.72 7.65 -6.16
C ILE A 209 17.09 6.96 -6.31
N ALA A 210 18.19 7.70 -6.09
CA ALA A 210 19.52 7.12 -6.14
C ALA A 210 19.69 5.98 -5.10
N LYS A 211 19.16 6.19 -3.87
CA LYS A 211 19.14 5.14 -2.82
C LYS A 211 18.34 3.92 -3.26
N ALA A 212 17.15 4.13 -3.82
CA ALA A 212 16.29 3.04 -4.31
C ALA A 212 16.93 2.28 -5.47
N THR A 213 17.57 2.99 -6.43
CA THR A 213 18.32 2.38 -7.53
C THR A 213 19.46 1.51 -7.01
N ALA A 214 20.27 2.03 -6.10
CA ALA A 214 21.36 1.24 -5.50
C ALA A 214 20.83 0.01 -4.73
N ARG A 215 19.68 0.13 -4.08
CA ARG A 215 19.04 -1.00 -3.39
C ARG A 215 18.52 -2.04 -4.38
N LYS A 216 17.89 -1.60 -5.48
CA LYS A 216 17.42 -2.46 -6.57
C LYS A 216 18.59 -3.28 -7.15
N GLU A 217 19.71 -2.62 -7.47
CA GLU A 217 20.88 -3.29 -8.03
C GLU A 217 21.43 -4.36 -7.08
N LYS A 218 21.50 -4.07 -5.78
CA LYS A 218 21.90 -5.05 -4.77
C LYS A 218 20.96 -6.26 -4.70
N ILE A 219 19.64 -6.04 -4.81
CA ILE A 219 18.65 -7.13 -4.78
C ILE A 219 18.80 -8.00 -6.04
N LEU A 220 18.91 -7.38 -7.22
CA LEU A 220 18.99 -8.08 -8.49
C LEU A 220 20.35 -8.80 -8.68
N ALA A 221 21.41 -8.33 -8.02
CA ALA A 221 22.73 -8.99 -8.06
C ALA A 221 22.77 -10.29 -7.25
N VAL A 222 21.83 -10.49 -6.32
CA VAL A 222 21.71 -11.75 -5.58
C VAL A 222 21.06 -12.78 -6.49
N ARG A 223 21.82 -13.80 -6.94
CA ARG A 223 21.24 -14.95 -7.65
C ARG A 223 20.17 -15.58 -6.77
N SER A 224 18.95 -15.64 -7.29
CA SER A 224 17.91 -16.44 -6.67
C SER A 224 18.38 -17.90 -6.64
N GLN A 225 18.47 -18.48 -5.46
CA GLN A 225 18.61 -19.93 -5.38
C GLN A 225 17.31 -20.54 -5.88
N ALA A 226 17.40 -21.52 -6.78
CA ALA A 226 16.25 -22.27 -7.29
C ALA A 226 15.42 -22.76 -6.09
N GLN A 227 14.24 -22.17 -5.89
CA GLN A 227 13.35 -22.52 -4.78
C GLN A 227 12.62 -23.86 -5.02
N LEU A 228 12.63 -24.31 -6.28
CA LEU A 228 12.03 -25.57 -6.68
C LEU A 228 13.12 -26.65 -6.79
N GLY A 229 12.95 -27.75 -6.07
CA GLY A 229 13.83 -28.91 -6.27
C GLY A 229 13.74 -29.44 -7.70
N HIS A 230 14.85 -29.90 -8.27
CA HIS A 230 14.96 -30.37 -9.65
C HIS A 230 13.83 -31.31 -10.11
N LYS A 231 13.32 -32.18 -9.23
CA LYS A 231 12.22 -33.10 -9.56
C LYS A 231 10.91 -32.35 -9.86
N LEU A 232 10.59 -31.31 -9.08
CA LEU A 232 9.37 -30.54 -9.28
C LEU A 232 9.51 -29.61 -10.50
N ASP A 233 10.66 -29.00 -10.69
CA ASP A 233 10.97 -28.17 -11.86
C ASP A 233 10.83 -28.99 -13.16
N SER A 234 11.39 -30.21 -13.21
CA SER A 234 11.27 -31.11 -14.37
C SER A 234 9.81 -31.50 -14.66
N VAL A 235 8.99 -31.72 -13.61
CA VAL A 235 7.56 -32.04 -13.79
C VAL A 235 6.81 -30.84 -14.36
N ILE A 236 7.10 -29.62 -13.88
CA ILE A 236 6.45 -28.39 -14.35
C ILE A 236 6.84 -28.13 -15.81
N ARG A 237 8.12 -28.19 -16.15
CA ARG A 237 8.62 -28.00 -17.52
C ARG A 237 8.11 -29.07 -18.49
N GLY A 238 7.90 -30.28 -18.03
CA GLY A 238 7.29 -31.34 -18.85
C GLY A 238 5.80 -31.10 -19.15
N LYS A 239 5.12 -30.30 -18.38
CA LYS A 239 3.69 -29.98 -18.57
C LYS A 239 3.45 -28.63 -19.24
N PHE A 240 4.38 -27.71 -19.13
CA PHE A 240 4.26 -26.33 -19.63
C PHE A 240 5.45 -25.97 -20.48
N ASN A 241 5.23 -25.21 -21.56
CA ASN A 241 6.29 -24.71 -22.40
C ASN A 241 6.95 -23.48 -21.71
N ILE A 242 8.02 -23.73 -20.94
CA ILE A 242 8.75 -22.70 -20.18
C ILE A 242 10.03 -22.37 -20.95
N HIS A 243 10.16 -21.08 -21.35
CA HIS A 243 11.31 -20.59 -22.11
C HIS A 243 12.46 -20.01 -21.24
N LEU A 244 12.37 -20.17 -19.93
CA LEU A 244 13.44 -19.78 -19.01
C LEU A 244 14.53 -20.87 -18.97
N ASP A 245 15.79 -20.45 -18.98
CA ASP A 245 16.91 -21.36 -18.85
C ASP A 245 16.88 -22.13 -17.52
N HIS A 246 17.47 -23.33 -17.51
CA HIS A 246 17.74 -24.03 -16.27
C HIS A 246 18.88 -23.31 -15.52
N GLU A 247 18.67 -22.91 -14.27
CA GLU A 247 19.72 -22.44 -13.38
C GLU A 247 20.52 -23.58 -12.77
#